data_341c80dfb53873a618a2958b99b350a6
#
_entry.id   341c80dfb53873a618a2958b99b350a6
#
_cell.length_a   1.000
_cell.length_b   1.000
_cell.length_c   1.000
_cell.angle_alpha   90.00
_cell.angle_beta   90.00
_cell.angle_gamma   90.00
#
_symmetry.space_group_name_H-M   'P 1'
#
loop_
_entity.id
_entity.type
_entity.pdbx_description
1 polymer ?
#
loop_
_entity_poly.entity_id
_entity_poly.type
_entity_poly.pdbx_seq_one_letter_code
_entity_poly.pdbx_strand_id
1 'polypeptide(L)'
;APSGLVLAIDEKGNELVVQNADKPFVPASVTKIVTAWLAMEVLGGDYRFETRFYLNGDRVLYIRGGGDPFLISEELAQLASELVVAIGKKPLSGIVLDASYYPSDIRIPGIEDTDEAYDALNSALAVNFNTIHAVREGKTIRSAEKQTPITPLAISQFRARGPQGRGRISL
;
A
#
# COMPACT_ATOMS: atom_id res chain seq x y z
N ALA A 1 -0.01 9.58 -36.84
CA ALA A 1 1.39 9.30 -36.51
C ALA A 1 1.41 8.44 -35.25
N PRO A 2 2.30 7.43 -35.14
CA PRO A 2 2.39 6.66 -33.91
C PRO A 2 2.79 7.58 -32.75
N SER A 3 2.00 7.52 -31.66
CA SER A 3 2.18 8.36 -30.49
C SER A 3 3.20 7.78 -29.49
N GLY A 4 3.94 6.76 -29.88
CA GLY A 4 4.91 6.07 -29.04
C GLY A 4 6.32 6.62 -29.13
N LEU A 5 7.11 6.27 -28.13
CA LEU A 5 8.56 6.48 -28.05
C LEU A 5 9.23 5.10 -28.02
N VAL A 6 10.30 4.96 -28.79
CA VAL A 6 11.14 3.74 -28.77
C VAL A 6 12.60 4.14 -28.88
N LEU A 7 13.42 3.59 -28.00
CA LEU A 7 14.87 3.59 -28.11
C LEU A 7 15.36 2.17 -27.79
N ALA A 8 16.03 1.55 -28.75
CA ALA A 8 16.75 0.31 -28.53
C ALA A 8 18.23 0.52 -28.87
N ILE A 9 19.08 0.10 -27.98
CA ILE A 9 20.54 0.20 -28.11
C ILE A 9 21.19 -1.19 -27.96
N ASP A 10 22.35 -1.39 -28.57
CA ASP A 10 23.19 -2.56 -28.32
C ASP A 10 24.03 -2.41 -27.05
N GLU A 11 24.80 -3.44 -26.71
CA GLU A 11 25.70 -3.46 -25.54
C GLU A 11 26.80 -2.38 -25.59
N LYS A 12 27.07 -1.83 -26.78
CA LYS A 12 28.08 -0.79 -27.01
C LYS A 12 27.46 0.63 -27.02
N GLY A 13 26.14 0.72 -26.84
CA GLY A 13 25.41 1.98 -26.88
C GLY A 13 25.03 2.45 -28.29
N ASN A 14 25.21 1.62 -29.35
CA ASN A 14 24.77 1.99 -30.68
C ASN A 14 23.26 1.88 -30.81
N GLU A 15 22.64 2.86 -31.39
CA GLU A 15 21.20 2.91 -31.60
C GLU A 15 20.79 1.90 -32.69
N LEU A 16 19.91 0.97 -32.33
CA LEU A 16 19.34 -0.03 -33.24
C LEU A 16 17.97 0.42 -33.77
N VAL A 17 17.14 0.99 -32.92
CA VAL A 17 15.82 1.54 -33.27
C VAL A 17 15.60 2.81 -32.50
N VAL A 18 15.25 3.89 -33.20
CA VAL A 18 14.98 5.20 -32.61
C VAL A 18 13.68 5.78 -33.16
N GLN A 19 12.75 6.09 -32.27
CA GLN A 19 11.53 6.81 -32.63
C GLN A 19 11.17 7.76 -31.50
N ASN A 20 11.20 9.05 -31.77
CA ASN A 20 10.85 10.09 -30.80
C ASN A 20 11.64 10.01 -29.48
N ALA A 21 12.86 9.47 -29.47
CA ALA A 21 13.63 9.22 -28.25
C ALA A 21 13.93 10.48 -27.42
N ASP A 22 14.06 11.63 -28.08
CA ASP A 22 14.35 12.93 -27.45
C ASP A 22 13.09 13.67 -26.99
N LYS A 23 11.90 13.12 -27.23
CA LYS A 23 10.65 13.79 -26.85
C LYS A 23 10.28 13.47 -25.42
N PRO A 24 9.86 14.47 -24.62
CA PRO A 24 9.29 14.22 -23.31
C PRO A 24 8.08 13.30 -23.41
N PHE A 25 8.02 12.29 -22.53
CA PHE A 25 6.93 11.34 -22.49
C PHE A 25 6.53 11.09 -21.03
N VAL A 26 5.25 10.86 -20.77
CA VAL A 26 4.78 10.49 -19.43
C VAL A 26 5.15 9.03 -19.15
N PRO A 27 6.07 8.76 -18.21
CA PRO A 27 6.60 7.43 -18.00
C PRO A 27 5.61 6.48 -17.30
N ALA A 28 4.56 7.03 -16.69
CA ALA A 28 3.62 6.25 -15.87
C ALA A 28 4.37 5.31 -14.90
N SER A 29 3.98 4.04 -14.82
CA SER A 29 4.61 3.06 -13.91
C SER A 29 6.07 2.74 -14.22
N VAL A 30 6.62 3.14 -15.35
CA VAL A 30 8.06 3.00 -15.65
C VAL A 30 8.91 3.79 -14.64
N THR A 31 8.37 4.87 -14.06
CA THR A 31 9.00 5.62 -12.97
C THR A 31 9.39 4.75 -11.78
N LYS A 32 8.69 3.62 -11.55
CA LYS A 32 8.99 2.68 -10.47
C LYS A 32 10.39 2.07 -10.58
N ILE A 33 10.95 1.97 -11.79
CA ILE A 33 12.32 1.51 -12.00
C ILE A 33 13.31 2.49 -11.33
N VAL A 34 13.10 3.79 -11.52
CA VAL A 34 13.92 4.83 -10.89
C VAL A 34 13.74 4.82 -9.37
N THR A 35 12.50 4.70 -8.91
CA THR A 35 12.20 4.60 -7.46
C THR A 35 12.89 3.39 -6.82
N ALA A 36 12.83 2.22 -7.47
CA ALA A 36 13.48 1.02 -6.98
C ALA A 36 15.02 1.16 -6.97
N TRP A 37 15.59 1.72 -8.03
CA TRP A 37 17.02 1.99 -8.09
C TRP A 37 17.47 2.95 -6.98
N LEU A 38 16.77 4.06 -6.79
CA LEU A 38 17.08 5.01 -5.71
C LEU A 38 16.95 4.36 -4.32
N ALA A 39 15.93 3.52 -4.11
CA ALA A 39 15.77 2.79 -2.86
C ALA A 39 16.98 1.87 -2.59
N MET A 40 17.46 1.15 -3.59
CA MET A 40 18.66 0.30 -3.48
C MET A 40 19.92 1.12 -3.19
N GLU A 41 20.10 2.28 -3.84
CA GLU A 41 21.25 3.16 -3.62
C GLU A 41 21.23 3.82 -2.23
N VAL A 42 20.07 4.24 -1.76
CA VAL A 42 19.95 5.01 -0.50
C VAL A 42 19.84 4.10 0.71
N LEU A 43 19.04 3.04 0.62
CA LEU A 43 18.73 2.14 1.74
C LEU A 43 19.65 0.91 1.75
N GLY A 44 20.15 0.49 0.59
CA GLY A 44 20.90 -0.75 0.42
C GLY A 44 20.01 -1.98 0.25
N GLY A 45 20.58 -3.05 -0.30
CA GLY A 45 19.85 -4.30 -0.58
C GLY A 45 19.37 -5.07 0.66
N ASP A 46 20.01 -4.83 1.79
CA ASP A 46 19.71 -5.52 3.05
C ASP A 46 18.71 -4.76 3.94
N TYR A 47 18.25 -3.58 3.51
CA TYR A 47 17.27 -2.81 4.26
C TYR A 47 15.98 -3.60 4.46
N ARG A 48 15.42 -3.52 5.67
CA ARG A 48 14.12 -4.12 6.01
C ARG A 48 13.22 -3.07 6.61
N PHE A 49 12.01 -3.00 6.10
CA PHE A 49 10.96 -2.20 6.73
C PHE A 49 10.51 -2.91 8.01
N GLU A 50 10.18 -2.12 9.02
CA GLU A 50 9.82 -2.66 10.33
C GLU A 50 8.45 -2.16 10.78
N THR A 51 7.58 -3.08 11.17
CA THR A 51 6.40 -2.77 11.98
C THR A 51 6.67 -3.26 13.40
N ARG A 52 6.66 -2.35 14.37
CA ARG A 52 7.04 -2.64 15.76
C ARG A 52 5.82 -2.77 16.65
N PHE A 53 5.86 -3.74 17.55
CA PHE A 53 4.81 -4.04 18.50
C PHE A 53 5.32 -3.89 19.93
N TYR A 54 4.58 -3.17 20.77
CA TYR A 54 4.92 -2.97 22.18
C TYR A 54 3.70 -3.25 23.04
N LEU A 55 3.86 -4.06 24.08
CA LEU A 55 2.81 -4.34 25.04
C LEU A 55 3.17 -3.68 26.38
N ASN A 56 2.30 -2.82 26.91
CA ASN A 56 2.51 -2.25 28.24
C ASN A 56 1.95 -3.13 29.38
N GLY A 57 2.17 -2.70 30.62
CA GLY A 57 1.70 -3.43 31.80
C GLY A 57 0.17 -3.56 31.90
N ASP A 58 -0.56 -2.60 31.33
CA ASP A 58 -2.03 -2.56 31.28
C ASP A 58 -2.62 -3.36 30.12
N ARG A 59 -1.79 -4.11 29.42
CA ARG A 59 -2.16 -4.90 28.23
C ARG A 59 -2.71 -4.08 27.07
N VAL A 60 -2.24 -2.87 26.89
CA VAL A 60 -2.44 -2.07 25.68
C VAL A 60 -1.33 -2.40 24.69
N LEU A 61 -1.71 -2.79 23.46
CA LEU A 61 -0.79 -3.07 22.37
C LEU A 61 -0.59 -1.82 21.53
N TYR A 62 0.64 -1.38 21.42
CA TYR A 62 1.04 -0.28 20.54
C TYR A 62 1.63 -0.88 19.28
N ILE A 63 1.13 -0.46 18.11
CA ILE A 63 1.60 -0.89 16.79
C ILE A 63 2.15 0.33 16.08
N ARG A 64 3.46 0.37 15.90
CA ARG A 64 4.16 1.46 15.21
C ARG A 64 4.61 1.04 13.83
N GLY A 65 4.09 1.73 12.82
CA GLY A 65 4.50 1.52 11.42
C GLY A 65 5.81 2.20 11.10
N GLY A 66 6.64 1.54 10.32
CA GLY A 66 7.90 2.06 9.78
C GLY A 66 7.86 2.25 8.26
N GLY A 67 6.66 2.35 7.67
CA GLY A 67 6.51 2.59 6.23
C GLY A 67 6.62 1.33 5.38
N ASP A 68 6.30 0.16 5.93
CA ASP A 68 6.31 -1.09 5.17
C ASP A 68 5.26 -1.02 4.04
N PRO A 69 5.67 -1.04 2.76
CA PRO A 69 4.76 -0.96 1.63
C PRO A 69 4.04 -2.28 1.36
N PHE A 70 4.43 -3.38 2.02
CA PHE A 70 3.93 -4.72 1.77
C PHE A 70 3.21 -5.34 2.97
N LEU A 71 2.75 -4.55 3.93
CA LEU A 71 1.92 -5.04 5.03
C LEU A 71 0.51 -5.34 4.50
N ILE A 72 0.30 -6.58 4.07
CA ILE A 72 -0.97 -7.09 3.56
C ILE A 72 -1.67 -7.98 4.58
N SER A 73 -2.91 -8.38 4.31
CA SER A 73 -3.71 -9.18 5.24
C SER A 73 -3.07 -10.52 5.62
N GLU A 74 -2.36 -11.14 4.69
CA GLU A 74 -1.65 -12.40 4.91
C GLU A 74 -0.51 -12.23 5.90
N GLU A 75 0.32 -11.21 5.73
CA GLU A 75 1.40 -10.86 6.64
C GLU A 75 0.85 -10.50 8.02
N LEU A 76 -0.22 -9.70 8.06
CA LEU A 76 -0.87 -9.31 9.31
C LEU A 76 -1.44 -10.53 10.06
N ALA A 77 -2.00 -11.50 9.37
CA ALA A 77 -2.51 -12.73 9.97
C ALA A 77 -1.38 -13.57 10.59
N GLN A 78 -0.23 -13.67 9.91
CA GLN A 78 0.95 -14.33 10.46
C GLN A 78 1.47 -13.60 11.70
N LEU A 79 1.66 -12.27 11.61
CA LEU A 79 2.11 -11.44 12.72
C LEU A 79 1.16 -11.54 13.94
N ALA A 80 -0.15 -11.56 13.71
CA ALA A 80 -1.13 -11.75 14.79
C ALA A 80 -0.96 -13.11 15.49
N SER A 81 -0.68 -14.17 14.74
CA SER A 81 -0.43 -15.50 15.27
C SER A 81 0.83 -15.54 16.13
N GLU A 82 1.91 -14.93 15.65
CA GLU A 82 3.18 -14.81 16.38
C GLU A 82 3.02 -13.96 17.65
N LEU A 83 2.26 -12.86 17.58
CA LEU A 83 1.94 -12.03 18.73
C LEU A 83 1.19 -12.81 19.81
N VAL A 84 0.20 -13.61 19.45
CA VAL A 84 -0.54 -14.44 20.43
C VAL A 84 0.39 -15.39 21.17
N VAL A 85 1.38 -15.95 20.48
CA VAL A 85 2.42 -16.80 21.12
C VAL A 85 3.27 -15.97 22.07
N ALA A 86 3.72 -14.79 21.66
CA ALA A 86 4.63 -13.95 22.44
C ALA A 86 3.97 -13.32 23.68
N ILE A 87 2.73 -12.84 23.56
CA ILE A 87 2.06 -12.08 24.63
C ILE A 87 1.04 -12.91 25.43
N GLY A 88 0.80 -14.14 25.02
CA GLY A 88 -0.18 -15.06 25.62
C GLY A 88 -1.63 -14.72 25.26
N LYS A 89 -2.55 -15.63 25.63
CA LYS A 89 -3.98 -15.57 25.26
C LYS A 89 -4.84 -14.63 26.12
N LYS A 90 -4.24 -13.91 27.06
CA LYS A 90 -5.02 -12.95 27.85
C LYS A 90 -5.52 -11.81 26.94
N PRO A 91 -6.77 -11.33 27.09
CA PRO A 91 -7.29 -10.24 26.29
C PRO A 91 -6.43 -8.98 26.36
N LEU A 92 -6.37 -8.24 25.27
CA LEU A 92 -5.83 -6.89 25.26
C LEU A 92 -6.85 -5.91 25.82
N SER A 93 -6.39 -4.89 26.55
CA SER A 93 -7.22 -3.79 27.04
C SER A 93 -7.47 -2.74 25.95
N GLY A 94 -6.61 -2.67 24.95
CA GLY A 94 -6.72 -1.74 23.84
C GLY A 94 -5.61 -1.92 22.82
N ILE A 95 -5.78 -1.24 21.69
CA ILE A 95 -4.77 -1.16 20.62
C ILE A 95 -4.58 0.32 20.30
N VAL A 96 -3.33 0.76 20.22
CA VAL A 96 -2.93 2.10 19.80
C VAL A 96 -2.13 1.98 18.50
N LEU A 97 -2.55 2.70 17.48
CA LEU A 97 -1.89 2.73 16.18
C LEU A 97 -1.02 3.99 16.09
N ASP A 98 0.25 3.82 15.77
CA ASP A 98 1.23 4.89 15.63
C ASP A 98 1.78 4.93 14.20
N ALA A 99 1.36 5.94 13.44
CA ALA A 99 1.83 6.22 12.09
C ALA A 99 2.80 7.42 12.03
N SER A 100 3.31 7.88 13.17
CA SER A 100 4.11 9.11 13.30
C SER A 100 5.51 9.03 12.68
N TYR A 101 5.90 7.92 12.10
CA TYR A 101 7.18 7.78 11.39
C TYR A 101 7.25 8.67 10.15
N TYR A 102 6.12 8.91 9.50
CA TYR A 102 5.97 9.91 8.45
C TYR A 102 5.13 11.10 8.93
N PRO A 103 5.37 12.31 8.41
CA PRO A 103 4.42 13.41 8.58
C PRO A 103 3.03 13.02 8.04
N SER A 104 1.98 13.47 8.73
CA SER A 104 0.59 13.13 8.36
C SER A 104 0.06 13.83 7.12
N ASP A 105 0.79 14.83 6.62
CA ASP A 105 0.42 15.70 5.51
C ASP A 105 1.21 15.42 4.21
N ILE A 106 1.90 14.28 4.14
CA ILE A 106 2.61 13.87 2.93
C ILE A 106 1.63 13.73 1.77
N ARG A 107 1.85 14.56 0.75
CA ARG A 107 1.17 14.43 -0.54
C ARG A 107 2.20 14.18 -1.64
N ILE A 108 1.98 13.12 -2.38
CA ILE A 108 2.81 12.78 -3.55
C ILE A 108 2.19 13.46 -4.77
N PRO A 109 2.98 14.14 -5.62
CA PRO A 109 2.47 14.72 -6.86
C PRO A 109 1.75 13.69 -7.72
N GLY A 110 0.57 14.06 -8.23
CA GLY A 110 -0.26 13.17 -9.04
C GLY A 110 -1.33 12.40 -8.27
N ILE A 111 -1.41 12.56 -6.93
CA ILE A 111 -2.56 12.10 -6.15
C ILE A 111 -3.75 13.02 -6.41
N GLU A 112 -4.88 12.42 -6.74
CA GLU A 112 -6.18 13.06 -6.92
C GLU A 112 -7.13 12.65 -5.77
N ASP A 113 -8.32 13.21 -5.74
CA ASP A 113 -9.37 12.84 -4.77
C ASP A 113 -10.35 11.87 -5.43
N THR A 114 -9.86 10.67 -5.73
CA THR A 114 -10.66 9.60 -6.33
C THR A 114 -10.64 8.33 -5.45
N ASP A 115 -11.47 7.34 -5.79
CA ASP A 115 -11.47 6.03 -5.13
C ASP A 115 -10.49 5.03 -5.78
N GLU A 116 -9.54 5.51 -6.58
CA GLU A 116 -8.52 4.67 -7.18
C GLU A 116 -7.43 4.30 -6.14
N ALA A 117 -6.87 3.12 -6.26
CA ALA A 117 -5.92 2.61 -5.27
C ALA A 117 -4.64 3.45 -5.15
N TYR A 118 -4.25 4.16 -6.21
CA TYR A 118 -3.07 5.02 -6.21
C TYR A 118 -3.32 6.40 -5.57
N ASP A 119 -4.59 6.74 -5.30
CA ASP A 119 -4.98 7.97 -4.61
C ASP A 119 -5.15 7.76 -3.10
N ALA A 120 -4.96 6.54 -2.60
CA ALA A 120 -5.00 6.26 -1.17
C ALA A 120 -3.96 7.07 -0.40
N LEU A 121 -4.31 7.52 0.80
CA LEU A 121 -3.44 8.32 1.65
C LEU A 121 -2.16 7.55 2.02
N ASN A 122 -1.04 8.26 1.98
CA ASN A 122 0.22 7.71 2.46
C ASN A 122 0.24 7.67 3.99
N SER A 123 0.70 6.56 4.54
CA SER A 123 0.85 6.39 5.98
C SER A 123 2.04 5.51 6.29
N ALA A 124 2.70 5.78 7.41
CA ALA A 124 3.76 4.90 7.91
C ALA A 124 3.21 3.57 8.45
N LEU A 125 1.92 3.50 8.73
CA LEU A 125 1.21 2.28 9.12
C LEU A 125 0.02 2.11 8.18
N ALA A 126 0.21 1.39 7.10
CA ALA A 126 -0.79 1.10 6.09
C ALA A 126 -0.95 -0.40 5.91
N VAL A 127 -2.18 -0.88 5.81
CA VAL A 127 -2.49 -2.28 5.47
C VAL A 127 -3.22 -2.30 4.14
N ASN A 128 -2.87 -3.26 3.27
CA ASN A 128 -3.47 -3.40 1.94
C ASN A 128 -3.47 -2.09 1.13
N PHE A 129 -2.35 -1.35 1.20
CA PHE A 129 -2.16 -0.06 0.48
C PHE A 129 -3.19 1.02 0.89
N ASN A 130 -3.69 1.00 2.13
CA ASN A 130 -4.78 1.86 2.61
C ASN A 130 -6.04 1.81 1.72
N THR A 131 -6.34 0.65 1.16
CA THR A 131 -7.52 0.46 0.31
C THR A 131 -8.41 -0.67 0.83
N ILE A 132 -9.68 -0.58 0.52
CA ILE A 132 -10.66 -1.65 0.74
C ILE A 132 -11.17 -2.12 -0.62
N HIS A 133 -10.99 -3.42 -0.89
CA HIS A 133 -11.53 -4.05 -2.08
C HIS A 133 -12.75 -4.89 -1.73
N ALA A 134 -13.91 -4.48 -2.20
CA ALA A 134 -15.17 -5.13 -1.88
C ALA A 134 -16.02 -5.43 -3.11
N VAL A 135 -16.98 -6.32 -2.94
CA VAL A 135 -18.00 -6.68 -3.94
C VAL A 135 -19.37 -6.41 -3.36
N ARG A 136 -20.20 -5.73 -4.15
CA ARG A 136 -21.61 -5.53 -3.87
C ARG A 136 -22.45 -6.52 -4.69
N GLU A 137 -23.16 -7.38 -4.03
CA GLU A 137 -24.11 -8.32 -4.61
C GLU A 137 -25.51 -8.04 -4.06
N GLY A 138 -26.30 -7.29 -4.80
CA GLY A 138 -27.58 -6.79 -4.34
C GLY A 138 -27.44 -5.88 -3.11
N LYS A 139 -27.98 -6.33 -1.97
CA LYS A 139 -27.89 -5.61 -0.68
C LYS A 139 -26.66 -6.01 0.16
N THR A 140 -25.96 -7.05 -0.23
CA THR A 140 -24.81 -7.59 0.52
C THR A 140 -23.51 -6.98 0.02
N ILE A 141 -22.64 -6.60 0.95
CA ILE A 141 -21.27 -6.17 0.68
C ILE A 141 -20.35 -7.15 1.39
N ARG A 142 -19.38 -7.71 0.65
CA ARG A 142 -18.38 -8.63 1.19
C ARG A 142 -17.00 -8.25 0.67
N SER A 143 -15.96 -8.76 1.32
CA SER A 143 -14.60 -8.61 0.79
C SER A 143 -14.50 -9.24 -0.60
N ALA A 144 -13.79 -8.61 -1.50
CA ALA A 144 -13.43 -9.15 -2.80
C ALA A 144 -12.26 -10.15 -2.70
N GLU A 145 -11.59 -10.18 -1.55
CA GLU A 145 -10.41 -10.98 -1.26
C GLU A 145 -10.72 -11.90 -0.08
N LYS A 146 -10.56 -13.22 -0.26
CA LYS A 146 -10.96 -14.22 0.73
C LYS A 146 -10.21 -14.08 2.06
N GLN A 147 -8.94 -13.71 2.00
CA GLN A 147 -8.03 -13.55 3.13
C GLN A 147 -8.23 -12.23 3.89
N THR A 148 -8.90 -11.25 3.28
CA THR A 148 -9.11 -9.93 3.88
C THR A 148 -10.50 -9.85 4.49
N PRO A 149 -10.65 -9.78 5.82
CA PRO A 149 -11.95 -9.60 6.44
C PRO A 149 -12.51 -8.21 6.14
N ILE A 150 -13.84 -8.13 5.96
CA ILE A 150 -14.50 -6.84 5.82
C ILE A 150 -15.07 -6.40 7.18
N THR A 151 -14.73 -5.18 7.58
CA THR A 151 -15.19 -4.59 8.85
C THR A 151 -16.52 -3.87 8.69
N PRO A 152 -17.29 -3.64 9.78
CA PRO A 152 -18.48 -2.79 9.72
C PRO A 152 -18.21 -1.38 9.20
N LEU A 153 -17.04 -0.80 9.55
CA LEU A 153 -16.61 0.50 9.04
C LEU A 153 -16.42 0.46 7.52
N ALA A 154 -15.71 -0.55 7.01
CA ALA A 154 -15.51 -0.75 5.58
C ALA A 154 -16.83 -0.89 4.83
N ILE A 155 -17.78 -1.67 5.37
CA ILE A 155 -19.13 -1.82 4.80
C ILE A 155 -19.83 -0.46 4.75
N SER A 156 -19.74 0.32 5.81
CA SER A 156 -20.34 1.66 5.89
C SER A 156 -19.79 2.59 4.82
N GLN A 157 -18.46 2.67 4.71
CA GLN A 157 -17.78 3.50 3.72
C GLN A 157 -18.14 3.07 2.28
N PHE A 158 -18.10 1.76 2.01
CA PHE A 158 -18.44 1.24 0.69
C PHE A 158 -19.92 1.46 0.32
N ARG A 159 -20.83 1.48 1.28
CA ARG A 159 -22.23 1.86 1.05
C ARG A 159 -22.40 3.33 0.70
N ALA A 160 -21.62 4.19 1.36
CA ALA A 160 -21.74 5.64 1.20
C ALA A 160 -21.19 6.11 -0.15
N ARG A 161 -20.06 5.59 -0.58
CA ARG A 161 -19.30 6.11 -1.74
C ARG A 161 -18.73 5.07 -2.69
N GLY A 162 -18.75 3.81 -2.32
CA GLY A 162 -18.16 2.75 -3.15
C GLY A 162 -18.91 2.51 -4.45
N PRO A 163 -18.22 1.98 -5.46
CA PRO A 163 -18.80 1.70 -6.77
C PRO A 163 -19.89 0.64 -6.70
N GLN A 164 -20.77 0.63 -7.71
CA GLN A 164 -21.70 -0.47 -7.89
C GLN A 164 -20.94 -1.71 -8.40
N GLY A 165 -21.30 -2.88 -7.86
CA GLY A 165 -20.65 -4.13 -8.23
C GLY A 165 -19.35 -4.37 -7.45
N ARG A 166 -18.21 -4.43 -8.14
CA ARG A 166 -16.90 -4.70 -7.56
C ARG A 166 -15.99 -3.48 -7.69
N GLY A 167 -15.27 -3.17 -6.66
CA GLY A 167 -14.31 -2.07 -6.72
C GLY A 167 -13.53 -1.87 -5.43
N ARG A 168 -12.67 -0.88 -5.43
CA ARG A 168 -11.91 -0.40 -4.28
C ARG A 168 -12.39 0.98 -3.88
N ILE A 169 -12.17 1.31 -2.63
CA ILE A 169 -12.21 2.66 -2.10
C ILE A 169 -10.91 2.92 -1.37
N SER A 170 -10.34 4.10 -1.53
CA SER A 170 -9.23 4.59 -0.72
C SER A 170 -9.72 4.98 0.67
N LEU A 171 -8.84 4.91 1.66
CA LEU A 171 -9.12 5.24 3.07
C LEU A 171 -8.33 6.48 3.49
#